data_877685c2b132b8ccb6bb70d8b6d193f4
#
_entry.id   877685c2b132b8ccb6bb70d8b6d193f4
#
_cell.length_a   1.000
_cell.length_b   1.000
_cell.length_c   1.000
_cell.angle_alpha   90.00
_cell.angle_beta   90.00
_cell.angle_gamma   90.00
#
_symmetry.space_group_name_H-M   'P 1'
#
loop_
_entity.id
_entity.type
_entity.pdbx_description
1 polymer ?
#
loop_
_entity_poly.entity_id
_entity_poly.type
_entity_poly.pdbx_seq_one_letter_code
_entity_poly.pdbx_strand_id
1 'polypeptide(L)'
;NDYYVNPLYLDRLQQIVDWSMSKGLVTIIDFHGAKLKENFLYTFDQNDINGVNYYSDPTSAKRIADLNKFKAIWRDIAERFKDYPETLLFEVFNEPYFWLSANEISMISSDIINIVRSSGSNNESRKIIITGGDTTSWEVIFQIPNDLINSDPNLIATFHYYQPMSFTASMQENNNNFNLSQNAKNQIIQRFSQINSWSTTNNIPVYLGEFGADNENGINYWAEGSNGTFGGPNPADRIEYHRHIADQAILNNFSFSAWCAGNKSTKTISLRTDNPENENIISGNWVEEVKDALLGIGCYSSEDVLIQNPDFECGINNGWDLS
;
A
#
# COMPACT_ATOMS: atom_id res chain seq x y z
N ASN A 1 10.41 -11.27 27.71
CA ASN A 1 9.95 -9.86 27.70
C ASN A 1 8.64 -9.81 26.93
N ASP A 2 7.55 -9.44 27.62
CA ASP A 2 6.26 -9.25 26.98
C ASP A 2 6.27 -7.86 26.33
N TYR A 3 6.34 -7.85 25.01
CA TYR A 3 6.18 -6.62 24.24
C TYR A 3 4.68 -6.28 24.16
N TYR A 4 4.35 -5.01 24.19
CA TYR A 4 3.00 -4.48 23.99
C TYR A 4 3.07 -3.13 23.29
N VAL A 5 2.01 -2.80 22.59
CA VAL A 5 1.86 -1.48 21.95
C VAL A 5 1.47 -0.44 23.00
N ASN A 6 2.05 0.75 22.95
CA ASN A 6 1.65 1.83 23.84
C ASN A 6 0.13 2.06 23.74
N PRO A 7 -0.62 1.98 24.85
CA PRO A 7 -2.08 2.16 24.82
C PRO A 7 -2.53 3.48 24.17
N LEU A 8 -1.83 4.57 24.40
CA LEU A 8 -2.16 5.87 23.76
C LEU A 8 -2.03 5.83 22.25
N TYR A 9 -1.10 5.03 21.72
CA TYR A 9 -0.97 4.84 20.29
C TYR A 9 -2.15 4.02 19.74
N LEU A 10 -2.55 2.94 20.43
CA LEU A 10 -3.72 2.16 20.05
C LEU A 10 -5.01 2.98 20.13
N ASP A 11 -5.17 3.82 21.13
CA ASP A 11 -6.32 4.71 21.26
C ASP A 11 -6.37 5.71 20.09
N ARG A 12 -5.22 6.25 19.68
CA ARG A 12 -5.15 7.12 18.51
C ARG A 12 -5.45 6.38 17.21
N LEU A 13 -4.92 5.18 17.05
CA LEU A 13 -5.22 4.33 15.91
C LEU A 13 -6.72 4.04 15.82
N GLN A 14 -7.33 3.65 16.94
CA GLN A 14 -8.76 3.41 17.03
C GLN A 14 -9.56 4.65 16.62
N GLN A 15 -9.21 5.82 17.12
CA GLN A 15 -9.88 7.07 16.77
C GLN A 15 -9.84 7.34 15.25
N ILE A 16 -8.72 7.06 14.59
CA ILE A 16 -8.58 7.23 13.14
C ILE A 16 -9.48 6.22 12.40
N VAL A 17 -9.47 4.95 12.82
CA VAL A 17 -10.33 3.92 12.26
C VAL A 17 -11.81 4.30 12.42
N ASP A 18 -12.23 4.72 13.61
CA ASP A 18 -13.60 5.13 13.89
C ASP A 18 -14.03 6.31 13.00
N TRP A 19 -13.18 7.31 12.82
CA TRP A 19 -13.45 8.43 11.91
C TRP A 19 -13.61 8.00 10.47
N SER A 20 -12.70 7.15 9.98
CA SER A 20 -12.74 6.62 8.63
C SER A 20 -14.04 5.85 8.38
N MET A 21 -14.36 4.93 9.27
CA MET A 21 -15.56 4.10 9.17
C MET A 21 -16.86 4.90 9.33
N SER A 22 -16.85 5.96 10.16
CA SER A 22 -18.00 6.87 10.29
C SER A 22 -18.34 7.62 9.00
N LYS A 23 -17.41 7.64 8.04
CA LYS A 23 -17.60 8.19 6.69
C LYS A 23 -17.99 7.12 5.66
N GLY A 24 -18.24 5.89 6.09
CA GLY A 24 -18.58 4.79 5.20
C GLY A 24 -17.38 4.23 4.40
N LEU A 25 -16.15 4.52 4.83
CA LEU A 25 -14.95 4.05 4.14
C LEU A 25 -14.58 2.63 4.59
N VAL A 26 -14.15 1.81 3.64
CA VAL A 26 -13.36 0.62 3.93
C VAL A 26 -12.01 1.09 4.46
N THR A 27 -11.57 0.54 5.58
CA THR A 27 -10.37 0.98 6.26
C THR A 27 -9.36 -0.16 6.32
N ILE A 28 -8.11 0.11 5.98
CA ILE A 28 -7.01 -0.86 6.07
C ILE A 28 -6.03 -0.39 7.14
N ILE A 29 -5.76 -1.23 8.12
CA ILE A 29 -4.62 -1.04 9.03
C ILE A 29 -3.42 -1.74 8.40
N ASP A 30 -2.45 -0.95 7.98
CA ASP A 30 -1.20 -1.41 7.41
C ASP A 30 -0.05 -1.26 8.41
N PHE A 31 0.80 -2.29 8.50
CA PHE A 31 2.04 -2.18 9.24
C PHE A 31 3.13 -1.49 8.40
N HIS A 32 3.22 -0.18 8.55
CA HIS A 32 4.19 0.67 7.86
C HIS A 32 5.44 1.02 8.70
N GLY A 33 5.57 0.44 9.88
CA GLY A 33 6.52 0.78 10.95
C GLY A 33 7.99 0.84 10.53
N ALA A 34 8.44 1.99 10.04
CA ALA A 34 9.75 2.20 9.44
C ALA A 34 10.91 1.72 10.34
N LYS A 35 10.92 2.10 11.62
CA LYS A 35 12.04 1.73 12.52
C LYS A 35 12.13 0.23 12.79
N LEU A 36 11.01 -0.46 12.99
CA LEU A 36 11.03 -1.91 13.17
C LEU A 36 11.36 -2.58 11.83
N LYS A 37 10.82 -2.04 10.74
CA LYS A 37 11.10 -2.46 9.39
C LYS A 37 12.58 -2.31 9.07
N GLU A 38 13.21 -1.15 9.32
CA GLU A 38 14.63 -0.91 9.14
C GLU A 38 15.50 -1.86 9.96
N ASN A 39 15.15 -2.09 11.22
CA ASN A 39 15.91 -2.97 12.11
C ASN A 39 15.59 -4.45 11.95
N PHE A 40 14.48 -4.79 11.33
CA PHE A 40 13.95 -6.14 11.23
C PHE A 40 13.99 -6.70 9.82
N LEU A 41 13.68 -5.84 8.83
CA LEU A 41 13.53 -6.21 7.43
C LEU A 41 14.69 -5.71 6.57
N TYR A 42 15.39 -4.65 7.00
CA TYR A 42 16.46 -4.09 6.22
C TYR A 42 17.82 -4.56 6.69
N THR A 43 18.47 -5.19 5.78
CA THR A 43 19.93 -5.30 5.74
C THR A 43 20.42 -4.52 4.54
N PHE A 44 20.17 -3.25 4.49
CA PHE A 44 20.77 -2.42 3.45
C PHE A 44 22.28 -2.38 3.59
N ASP A 45 22.74 -2.48 4.80
CA ASP A 45 24.16 -2.60 5.03
C ASP A 45 24.47 -4.06 5.28
N GLN A 46 24.86 -4.74 4.22
CA GLN A 46 25.48 -6.06 4.33
C GLN A 46 26.76 -6.01 5.16
N ASN A 47 27.26 -4.81 5.42
CA ASN A 47 28.31 -4.48 6.34
C ASN A 47 27.71 -3.60 7.42
N ASP A 48 27.14 -4.20 8.45
CA ASP A 48 27.04 -3.46 9.68
C ASP A 48 28.45 -2.99 10.09
N ILE A 49 28.51 -2.01 10.96
CA ILE A 49 29.74 -1.40 11.49
C ILE A 49 30.76 -2.46 11.98
N ASN A 50 30.34 -3.71 12.16
CA ASN A 50 31.14 -4.84 12.64
C ASN A 50 31.25 -5.98 11.63
N GLY A 51 30.72 -5.84 10.42
CA GLY A 51 30.77 -6.88 9.39
C GLY A 51 29.88 -8.08 9.66
N VAL A 52 28.90 -7.95 10.55
CA VAL A 52 27.95 -9.02 10.89
C VAL A 52 26.62 -8.73 10.18
N ASN A 53 26.25 -9.61 9.26
CA ASN A 53 24.96 -9.56 8.61
C ASN A 53 23.89 -10.16 9.58
N TYR A 54 23.31 -9.34 10.42
CA TYR A 54 22.31 -9.76 11.44
C TYR A 54 21.07 -10.38 10.85
N TYR A 55 20.79 -10.16 9.59
CA TYR A 55 19.52 -10.50 8.98
C TYR A 55 19.59 -11.70 8.04
N SER A 56 20.77 -12.11 7.67
CA SER A 56 20.99 -13.38 7.00
C SER A 56 20.84 -14.58 7.94
N ASP A 57 20.87 -14.33 9.26
CA ASP A 57 20.68 -15.36 10.29
C ASP A 57 19.32 -15.20 10.99
N PRO A 58 18.27 -15.95 10.53
CA PRO A 58 16.95 -15.91 11.15
C PRO A 58 16.95 -16.44 12.61
N THR A 59 18.04 -17.08 13.03
CA THR A 59 18.20 -17.63 14.39
C THR A 59 18.89 -16.66 15.35
N SER A 60 19.37 -15.51 14.87
CA SER A 60 20.01 -14.53 15.73
C SER A 60 19.06 -14.01 16.82
N ALA A 61 19.62 -13.74 18.01
CA ALA A 61 18.83 -13.25 19.14
C ALA A 61 18.11 -11.93 18.82
N LYS A 62 18.75 -11.07 18.00
CA LYS A 62 18.11 -9.82 17.55
C LYS A 62 16.94 -10.09 16.62
N ARG A 63 17.10 -10.96 15.65
CA ARG A 63 16.05 -11.33 14.71
C ARG A 63 14.82 -11.91 15.43
N ILE A 64 15.05 -12.83 16.36
CA ILE A 64 14.02 -13.42 17.20
C ILE A 64 13.30 -12.34 18.02
N ALA A 65 14.04 -11.41 18.64
CA ALA A 65 13.47 -10.33 19.43
C ALA A 65 12.58 -9.41 18.58
N ASP A 66 13.03 -9.04 17.38
CA ASP A 66 12.28 -8.16 16.49
C ASP A 66 11.04 -8.86 15.91
N LEU A 67 11.12 -10.15 15.59
CA LEU A 67 9.95 -10.95 15.21
C LEU A 67 8.93 -11.03 16.35
N ASN A 68 9.37 -11.22 17.59
CA ASN A 68 8.48 -11.23 18.76
C ASN A 68 7.80 -9.87 18.98
N LYS A 69 8.50 -8.74 18.73
CA LYS A 69 7.88 -7.41 18.76
C LYS A 69 6.80 -7.29 17.70
N PHE A 70 7.09 -7.72 16.48
CA PHE A 70 6.14 -7.67 15.37
C PHE A 70 4.87 -8.48 15.67
N LYS A 71 5.04 -9.71 16.15
CA LYS A 71 3.92 -10.56 16.59
C LYS A 71 3.10 -9.93 17.73
N ALA A 72 3.78 -9.27 18.69
CA ALA A 72 3.10 -8.57 19.77
C ALA A 72 2.26 -7.38 19.27
N ILE A 73 2.78 -6.61 18.31
CA ILE A 73 2.03 -5.52 17.68
C ILE A 73 0.74 -6.05 17.05
N TRP A 74 0.82 -7.11 16.25
CA TRP A 74 -0.34 -7.68 15.61
C TRP A 74 -1.31 -8.32 16.60
N ARG A 75 -0.82 -8.94 17.67
CA ARG A 75 -1.68 -9.45 18.75
C ARG A 75 -2.50 -8.32 19.38
N ASP A 76 -1.86 -7.20 19.70
CA ASP A 76 -2.52 -6.07 20.36
C ASP A 76 -3.51 -5.37 19.42
N ILE A 77 -3.17 -5.26 18.11
CA ILE A 77 -4.09 -4.76 17.07
C ILE A 77 -5.27 -5.73 16.91
N ALA A 78 -5.01 -7.02 16.75
CA ALA A 78 -6.06 -8.02 16.56
C ALA A 78 -7.05 -8.02 17.74
N GLU A 79 -6.55 -7.99 18.97
CA GLU A 79 -7.40 -7.95 20.17
C GLU A 79 -8.22 -6.64 20.27
N ARG A 80 -7.63 -5.49 19.93
CA ARG A 80 -8.31 -4.20 19.97
C ARG A 80 -9.46 -4.12 18.97
N PHE A 81 -9.30 -4.70 17.78
CA PHE A 81 -10.20 -4.52 16.66
C PHE A 81 -11.03 -5.77 16.29
N LYS A 82 -11.01 -6.84 17.10
CA LYS A 82 -11.68 -8.10 16.79
C LYS A 82 -13.19 -7.99 16.54
N ASP A 83 -13.85 -7.05 17.21
CA ASP A 83 -15.29 -6.84 17.10
C ASP A 83 -15.68 -5.79 16.03
N TYR A 84 -14.71 -5.21 15.35
CA TYR A 84 -14.95 -4.28 14.26
C TYR A 84 -15.48 -5.00 13.02
N PRO A 85 -16.36 -4.34 12.21
CA PRO A 85 -16.95 -4.97 11.05
C PRO A 85 -15.93 -5.36 9.97
N GLU A 86 -16.39 -6.13 9.01
CA GLU A 86 -15.57 -6.65 7.89
C GLU A 86 -14.99 -5.59 6.95
N THR A 87 -15.54 -4.36 7.01
CA THR A 87 -15.01 -3.18 6.30
C THR A 87 -13.69 -2.65 6.89
N LEU A 88 -13.23 -3.21 8.03
CA LEU A 88 -11.86 -3.05 8.51
C LEU A 88 -11.01 -4.23 8.06
N LEU A 89 -9.95 -3.99 7.31
CA LEU A 89 -9.01 -4.97 6.82
C LEU A 89 -7.65 -4.79 7.50
N PHE A 90 -6.83 -5.83 7.46
CA PHE A 90 -5.44 -5.78 7.97
C PHE A 90 -4.46 -6.09 6.84
N GLU A 91 -3.43 -5.27 6.70
CA GLU A 91 -2.31 -5.51 5.81
C GLU A 91 -1.06 -5.84 6.63
N VAL A 92 -0.57 -7.08 6.47
CA VAL A 92 0.47 -7.63 7.35
C VAL A 92 1.75 -6.81 7.32
N PHE A 93 2.17 -6.44 6.10
CA PHE A 93 3.39 -5.69 5.86
C PHE A 93 3.24 -4.70 4.73
N ASN A 94 3.59 -3.46 4.96
CA ASN A 94 3.96 -2.56 3.89
C ASN A 94 5.38 -2.87 3.41
N GLU A 95 5.52 -3.18 2.12
CA GLU A 95 6.79 -3.29 1.42
C GLU A 95 7.88 -4.02 2.23
N PRO A 96 7.77 -5.33 2.42
CA PRO A 96 8.77 -6.12 3.13
C PRO A 96 10.05 -6.26 2.30
N TYR A 97 10.64 -5.15 1.95
CA TYR A 97 11.69 -5.01 0.97
C TYR A 97 12.80 -6.04 1.03
N PHE A 98 13.18 -6.47 -0.15
CA PHE A 98 14.47 -6.81 -0.72
C PHE A 98 15.21 -7.97 -0.09
N TRP A 99 15.03 -8.26 1.18
CA TRP A 99 15.95 -9.09 1.93
C TRP A 99 15.29 -10.22 2.68
N LEU A 100 13.97 -10.24 2.66
CA LEU A 100 13.22 -11.39 3.10
C LEU A 100 12.88 -12.25 1.89
N SER A 101 13.31 -13.49 1.93
CA SER A 101 12.90 -14.48 0.94
C SER A 101 11.39 -14.69 0.96
N ALA A 102 10.84 -15.17 -0.15
CA ALA A 102 9.42 -15.55 -0.23
C ALA A 102 9.02 -16.50 0.91
N ASN A 103 9.91 -17.43 1.28
CA ASN A 103 9.68 -18.35 2.40
C ASN A 103 9.60 -17.63 3.75
N GLU A 104 10.49 -16.69 4.03
CA GLU A 104 10.46 -15.94 5.30
C GLU A 104 9.19 -15.09 5.42
N ILE A 105 8.81 -14.37 4.36
CA ILE A 105 7.57 -13.61 4.32
C ILE A 105 6.36 -14.52 4.51
N SER A 106 6.34 -15.67 3.86
CA SER A 106 5.27 -16.65 4.01
C SER A 106 5.14 -17.15 5.45
N MET A 107 6.25 -17.49 6.10
CA MET A 107 6.27 -17.92 7.50
C MET A 107 5.77 -16.81 8.44
N ILE A 108 6.26 -15.57 8.26
CA ILE A 108 5.84 -14.43 9.06
C ILE A 108 4.36 -14.12 8.85
N SER A 109 3.90 -14.11 7.60
CA SER A 109 2.49 -13.87 7.27
C SER A 109 1.60 -14.95 7.89
N SER A 110 1.99 -16.22 7.83
CA SER A 110 1.28 -17.33 8.46
C SER A 110 1.16 -17.16 9.97
N ASP A 111 2.23 -16.73 10.63
CA ASP A 111 2.22 -16.46 12.06
C ASP A 111 1.22 -15.34 12.41
N ILE A 112 1.20 -14.26 11.61
CA ILE A 112 0.29 -13.13 11.85
C ILE A 112 -1.16 -13.50 11.55
N ILE A 113 -1.42 -14.23 10.46
CA ILE A 113 -2.75 -14.76 10.16
C ILE A 113 -3.26 -15.59 11.34
N ASN A 114 -2.45 -16.50 11.87
CA ASN A 114 -2.81 -17.31 13.03
C ASN A 114 -3.11 -16.46 14.28
N ILE A 115 -2.33 -15.41 14.54
CA ILE A 115 -2.56 -14.47 15.64
C ILE A 115 -3.92 -13.78 15.46
N VAL A 116 -4.20 -13.27 14.29
CA VAL A 116 -5.46 -12.58 13.98
C VAL A 116 -6.63 -13.55 14.15
N ARG A 117 -6.60 -14.73 13.53
CA ARG A 117 -7.67 -15.72 13.60
C ARG A 117 -7.93 -16.19 15.05
N SER A 118 -6.86 -16.40 15.82
CA SER A 118 -6.95 -16.85 17.21
C SER A 118 -7.54 -15.81 18.17
N SER A 119 -7.61 -14.55 17.80
CA SER A 119 -8.27 -13.51 18.59
C SER A 119 -9.81 -13.60 18.57
N GLY A 120 -10.37 -14.39 17.65
CA GLY A 120 -11.79 -14.69 17.57
C GLY A 120 -12.66 -13.53 17.04
N SER A 121 -13.98 -13.67 17.25
CA SER A 121 -14.98 -12.70 16.79
C SER A 121 -14.90 -12.47 15.27
N ASN A 122 -15.02 -11.24 14.78
CA ASN A 122 -14.97 -10.92 13.35
C ASN A 122 -13.58 -11.17 12.72
N ASN A 123 -12.54 -11.34 13.55
CA ASN A 123 -11.22 -11.67 13.06
C ASN A 123 -11.10 -13.12 12.53
N GLU A 124 -12.04 -14.00 12.85
CA GLU A 124 -12.08 -15.37 12.27
C GLU A 124 -12.22 -15.35 10.75
N SER A 125 -12.90 -14.33 10.19
CA SER A 125 -13.14 -14.18 8.75
C SER A 125 -12.63 -12.85 8.15
N ARG A 126 -11.99 -12.00 8.95
CA ARG A 126 -11.48 -10.70 8.49
C ARG A 126 -10.56 -10.86 7.28
N LYS A 127 -10.73 -10.01 6.28
CA LYS A 127 -9.82 -9.96 5.13
C LYS A 127 -8.43 -9.51 5.58
N ILE A 128 -7.41 -10.29 5.19
CA ILE A 128 -6.01 -10.02 5.48
C ILE A 128 -5.24 -9.88 4.17
N ILE A 129 -4.53 -8.78 4.04
CA ILE A 129 -3.75 -8.45 2.85
C ILE A 129 -2.31 -8.94 3.08
N ILE A 130 -1.81 -9.69 2.11
CA ILE A 130 -0.48 -10.33 2.13
C ILE A 130 0.32 -9.96 0.88
N THR A 131 1.63 -9.99 1.01
CA THR A 131 2.57 -9.76 -0.08
C THR A 131 3.62 -10.86 -0.16
N GLY A 132 4.37 -10.90 -1.25
CA GLY A 132 5.52 -11.80 -1.40
C GLY A 132 6.83 -11.18 -0.93
N GLY A 133 7.94 -11.87 -1.20
CA GLY A 133 9.32 -11.46 -0.92
C GLY A 133 10.19 -11.50 -2.17
N ASP A 134 11.52 -11.51 -1.97
CA ASP A 134 12.56 -11.63 -3.00
C ASP A 134 12.66 -10.50 -4.03
N THR A 135 11.70 -9.59 -4.09
CA THR A 135 11.70 -8.46 -5.01
C THR A 135 10.92 -7.29 -4.44
N THR A 136 11.11 -6.12 -4.98
CA THR A 136 10.51 -4.85 -4.54
C THR A 136 9.64 -4.21 -5.57
N SER A 137 9.46 -4.90 -6.66
CA SER A 137 8.67 -4.41 -7.77
C SER A 137 7.28 -5.05 -7.76
N TRP A 138 6.46 -4.71 -8.72
CA TRP A 138 5.15 -5.30 -8.94
C TRP A 138 5.17 -6.83 -9.06
N GLU A 139 6.31 -7.42 -9.40
CA GLU A 139 6.52 -8.86 -9.46
C GLU A 139 6.43 -9.57 -8.11
N VAL A 140 6.47 -8.83 -7.01
CA VAL A 140 6.38 -9.39 -5.65
C VAL A 140 5.17 -10.31 -5.47
N ILE A 141 4.08 -10.02 -6.14
CA ILE A 141 2.83 -10.80 -6.04
C ILE A 141 3.02 -12.25 -6.53
N PHE A 142 3.88 -12.47 -7.52
CA PHE A 142 4.18 -13.80 -8.06
C PHE A 142 5.04 -14.65 -7.12
N GLN A 143 5.59 -14.04 -6.08
CA GLN A 143 6.41 -14.71 -5.07
C GLN A 143 5.60 -15.16 -3.86
N ILE A 144 4.28 -14.93 -3.83
CA ILE A 144 3.42 -15.44 -2.77
C ILE A 144 3.25 -16.95 -2.97
N PRO A 145 3.70 -17.80 -2.00
CA PRO A 145 3.60 -19.24 -2.17
C PRO A 145 2.15 -19.74 -2.15
N ASN A 146 1.86 -20.73 -2.98
CA ASN A 146 0.52 -21.33 -3.07
C ASN A 146 0.04 -21.89 -1.72
N ASP A 147 0.95 -22.42 -0.90
CA ASP A 147 0.59 -22.94 0.42
C ASP A 147 0.05 -21.84 1.33
N LEU A 148 0.61 -20.60 1.24
CA LEU A 148 0.08 -19.46 1.96
C LEU A 148 -1.28 -19.05 1.41
N ILE A 149 -1.41 -18.92 0.08
CA ILE A 149 -2.68 -18.55 -0.56
C ILE A 149 -3.80 -19.52 -0.15
N ASN A 150 -3.52 -20.81 -0.16
CA ASN A 150 -4.49 -21.85 0.14
C ASN A 150 -4.73 -22.06 1.65
N SER A 151 -3.97 -21.39 2.51
CA SER A 151 -4.10 -21.58 3.97
C SER A 151 -5.33 -20.90 4.56
N ASP A 152 -5.86 -19.88 3.88
CA ASP A 152 -6.97 -19.09 4.40
C ASP A 152 -7.77 -18.46 3.23
N PRO A 153 -9.10 -18.66 3.16
CA PRO A 153 -9.93 -18.16 2.05
C PRO A 153 -10.19 -16.64 2.10
N ASN A 154 -9.77 -15.96 3.16
CA ASN A 154 -9.98 -14.53 3.37
C ASN A 154 -8.72 -13.71 3.15
N LEU A 155 -7.81 -14.19 2.29
CA LEU A 155 -6.61 -13.45 1.92
C LEU A 155 -6.84 -12.61 0.66
N ILE A 156 -6.09 -11.51 0.59
CA ILE A 156 -5.99 -10.61 -0.55
C ILE A 156 -4.50 -10.44 -0.84
N ALA A 157 -4.10 -10.54 -2.09
CA ALA A 157 -2.72 -10.31 -2.49
C ALA A 157 -2.50 -8.83 -2.82
N THR A 158 -1.39 -8.24 -2.38
CA THR A 158 -1.05 -6.85 -2.68
C THR A 158 0.24 -6.71 -3.47
N PHE A 159 0.31 -5.64 -4.24
CA PHE A 159 1.51 -5.16 -4.90
C PHE A 159 1.50 -3.63 -4.97
N HIS A 160 2.68 -3.02 -5.15
CA HIS A 160 2.83 -1.60 -5.43
C HIS A 160 3.33 -1.38 -6.85
N TYR A 161 2.97 -0.24 -7.44
CA TYR A 161 3.33 0.04 -8.81
C TYR A 161 3.83 1.47 -9.01
N TYR A 162 5.13 1.61 -9.20
CA TYR A 162 5.76 2.91 -9.44
C TYR A 162 6.54 2.97 -10.77
N GLN A 163 6.26 2.03 -11.68
CA GLN A 163 6.95 1.99 -12.97
C GLN A 163 6.29 2.89 -14.01
N PRO A 164 7.09 3.53 -14.88
CA PRO A 164 8.56 3.55 -14.85
C PRO A 164 9.09 4.53 -13.80
N MET A 165 10.04 4.09 -12.99
CA MET A 165 10.60 4.91 -11.90
C MET A 165 11.19 6.25 -12.40
N SER A 166 11.74 6.28 -13.62
CA SER A 166 12.25 7.53 -14.23
C SER A 166 11.16 8.56 -14.50
N PHE A 167 9.89 8.15 -14.52
CA PHE A 167 8.74 9.04 -14.65
C PHE A 167 8.14 9.37 -13.28
N THR A 168 7.96 8.38 -12.43
CA THR A 168 7.18 8.52 -11.20
C THR A 168 7.97 9.10 -10.03
N ALA A 169 9.31 9.00 -10.08
CA ALA A 169 10.18 9.42 -8.98
C ALA A 169 11.35 10.25 -9.46
N SER A 170 11.52 11.41 -8.86
CA SER A 170 12.66 12.29 -9.06
C SER A 170 13.87 11.75 -8.29
N MET A 171 14.65 10.88 -8.93
CA MET A 171 15.73 10.16 -8.25
C MET A 171 17.12 10.76 -8.46
N GLN A 172 17.43 11.24 -9.66
CA GLN A 172 18.76 11.74 -10.04
C GLN A 172 18.66 12.73 -11.21
N GLU A 173 19.54 13.72 -11.21
CA GLU A 173 19.52 14.84 -12.16
C GLU A 173 19.45 14.42 -13.65
N ASN A 174 20.04 13.30 -14.02
CA ASN A 174 20.17 12.92 -15.42
C ASN A 174 19.41 11.64 -15.82
N ASN A 175 18.66 11.04 -14.92
CA ASN A 175 17.97 9.76 -15.14
C ASN A 175 16.44 9.86 -15.19
N ASN A 176 15.92 11.08 -15.14
CA ASN A 176 14.47 11.30 -15.15
C ASN A 176 13.96 11.43 -16.58
N ASN A 177 12.84 10.76 -16.86
CA ASN A 177 12.11 10.92 -18.10
C ASN A 177 10.64 11.11 -17.77
N PHE A 178 10.25 12.38 -17.66
CA PHE A 178 8.93 12.81 -17.24
C PHE A 178 7.87 12.80 -18.37
N ASN A 179 8.16 12.21 -19.50
CA ASN A 179 7.17 12.03 -20.55
C ASN A 179 6.50 10.65 -20.41
N LEU A 180 5.19 10.63 -20.31
CA LEU A 180 4.40 9.40 -20.30
C LEU A 180 4.28 8.81 -21.71
N SER A 181 5.24 7.98 -22.07
CA SER A 181 5.28 7.39 -23.41
C SER A 181 4.17 6.33 -23.60
N GLN A 182 3.76 6.14 -24.86
CA GLN A 182 2.84 5.04 -25.21
C GLN A 182 3.42 3.67 -24.83
N ASN A 183 4.74 3.50 -24.91
CA ASN A 183 5.39 2.27 -24.47
C ASN A 183 5.21 2.03 -22.96
N ALA A 184 5.34 3.07 -22.13
CA ALA A 184 5.09 2.97 -20.69
C ALA A 184 3.62 2.54 -20.43
N LYS A 185 2.66 3.16 -21.10
CA LYS A 185 1.23 2.77 -20.99
C LYS A 185 1.00 1.32 -21.41
N ASN A 186 1.58 0.87 -22.50
CA ASN A 186 1.48 -0.52 -22.95
C ASN A 186 2.08 -1.52 -21.95
N GLN A 187 3.18 -1.15 -21.29
CA GLN A 187 3.79 -1.99 -20.23
C GLN A 187 2.87 -2.11 -19.01
N ILE A 188 2.18 -1.04 -18.62
CA ILE A 188 1.18 -1.10 -17.55
C ILE A 188 0.07 -2.09 -17.89
N ILE A 189 -0.52 -1.97 -19.09
CA ILE A 189 -1.56 -2.89 -19.58
C ILE A 189 -1.08 -4.35 -19.50
N GLN A 190 0.11 -4.62 -20.03
CA GLN A 190 0.67 -5.97 -20.05
C GLN A 190 0.87 -6.54 -18.63
N ARG A 191 1.45 -5.76 -17.74
CA ARG A 191 1.76 -6.19 -16.36
C ARG A 191 0.48 -6.44 -15.56
N PHE A 192 -0.50 -5.54 -15.64
CA PHE A 192 -1.77 -5.72 -14.95
C PHE A 192 -2.54 -6.95 -15.47
N SER A 193 -2.52 -7.18 -16.78
CA SER A 193 -3.06 -8.42 -17.36
C SER A 193 -2.35 -9.69 -16.86
N GLN A 194 -1.02 -9.65 -16.68
CA GLN A 194 -0.28 -10.76 -16.09
C GLN A 194 -0.68 -11.01 -14.63
N ILE A 195 -0.82 -9.96 -13.84
CA ILE A 195 -1.28 -10.05 -12.44
C ILE A 195 -2.70 -10.60 -12.37
N ASN A 196 -3.61 -10.13 -13.23
CA ASN A 196 -4.98 -10.64 -13.30
C ASN A 196 -5.03 -12.12 -13.66
N SER A 197 -4.22 -12.55 -14.61
CA SER A 197 -4.11 -13.96 -14.99
C SER A 197 -3.62 -14.81 -13.82
N TRP A 198 -2.64 -14.32 -13.06
CA TRP A 198 -2.14 -14.97 -11.84
C TRP A 198 -3.20 -15.00 -10.74
N SER A 199 -3.90 -13.90 -10.50
CA SER A 199 -5.01 -13.78 -9.54
C SER A 199 -6.10 -14.81 -9.83
N THR A 200 -6.54 -14.88 -11.08
CA THR A 200 -7.56 -15.85 -11.54
C THR A 200 -7.09 -17.29 -11.34
N THR A 201 -5.82 -17.59 -11.69
CA THR A 201 -5.25 -18.94 -11.55
C THR A 201 -5.19 -19.39 -10.09
N ASN A 202 -4.89 -18.48 -9.19
CA ASN A 202 -4.73 -18.75 -7.77
C ASN A 202 -6.01 -18.50 -6.97
N ASN A 203 -7.08 -18.03 -7.62
CA ASN A 203 -8.36 -17.69 -6.99
C ASN A 203 -8.19 -16.78 -5.77
N ILE A 204 -7.38 -15.72 -5.90
CA ILE A 204 -7.12 -14.73 -4.86
C ILE A 204 -7.37 -13.31 -5.37
N PRO A 205 -8.16 -12.48 -4.66
CA PRO A 205 -8.34 -11.08 -5.00
C PRO A 205 -7.02 -10.29 -4.92
N VAL A 206 -6.93 -9.21 -5.71
CA VAL A 206 -5.74 -8.38 -5.77
C VAL A 206 -6.05 -6.94 -5.39
N TYR A 207 -5.15 -6.36 -4.62
CA TYR A 207 -5.16 -4.97 -4.21
C TYR A 207 -3.87 -4.28 -4.67
N LEU A 208 -3.99 -3.20 -5.44
CA LEU A 208 -2.89 -2.30 -5.75
C LEU A 208 -2.73 -1.33 -4.58
N GLY A 209 -1.84 -1.65 -3.65
CA GLY A 209 -1.68 -0.95 -2.37
C GLY A 209 -1.16 0.48 -2.52
N GLU A 210 -0.23 0.69 -3.45
CA GLU A 210 0.33 2.01 -3.71
C GLU A 210 0.68 2.21 -5.18
N PHE A 211 0.43 3.43 -5.66
CA PHE A 211 0.98 3.97 -6.89
C PHE A 211 0.92 5.49 -6.87
N GLY A 212 1.71 6.14 -7.70
CA GLY A 212 1.68 7.60 -7.80
C GLY A 212 2.90 8.14 -8.56
N ALA A 213 2.85 9.41 -8.92
CA ALA A 213 3.95 10.12 -9.55
C ALA A 213 4.22 11.44 -8.84
N ASP A 214 5.49 11.87 -8.85
CA ASP A 214 5.92 13.13 -8.26
C ASP A 214 5.17 14.32 -8.88
N ASN A 215 5.02 15.38 -8.11
CA ASN A 215 4.54 16.65 -8.66
C ASN A 215 5.62 17.31 -9.55
N GLU A 216 5.20 18.22 -10.40
CA GLU A 216 6.05 18.86 -11.41
C GLU A 216 7.37 19.43 -10.85
N ASN A 217 7.33 19.93 -9.63
CA ASN A 217 8.51 20.52 -8.98
C ASN A 217 9.28 19.49 -8.15
N GLY A 218 8.77 18.28 -7.96
CA GLY A 218 9.34 17.27 -7.08
C GLY A 218 9.42 17.76 -5.62
N ILE A 219 8.49 18.60 -5.19
CA ILE A 219 8.54 19.23 -3.88
C ILE A 219 7.95 18.31 -2.83
N ASN A 220 8.71 18.06 -1.79
CA ASN A 220 8.22 17.51 -0.53
C ASN A 220 7.92 18.69 0.42
N TYR A 221 6.66 19.01 0.59
CA TYR A 221 6.21 20.20 1.35
C TYR A 221 6.50 20.13 2.86
N TRP A 222 7.02 19.02 3.38
CA TRP A 222 7.24 18.81 4.82
C TRP A 222 8.70 18.81 5.24
N ALA A 223 9.61 18.75 4.32
CA ALA A 223 11.00 18.72 4.67
C ALA A 223 11.57 20.13 4.50
N GLU A 224 11.98 20.75 5.60
CA GLU A 224 12.73 21.99 5.56
C GLU A 224 13.93 21.85 4.60
N GLY A 225 13.96 22.66 3.55
CA GLY A 225 15.05 22.66 2.56
C GLY A 225 15.12 21.42 1.68
N SER A 226 14.17 20.55 1.72
CA SER A 226 14.09 19.45 0.81
C SER A 226 13.39 19.88 -0.44
N ASN A 227 14.09 20.14 -1.28
CA ASN A 227 13.77 20.15 -2.64
C ASN A 227 13.83 18.74 -3.10
N GLY A 228 12.74 18.16 -3.48
CA GLY A 228 12.69 16.92 -4.25
C GLY A 228 13.37 17.11 -5.59
N THR A 229 14.01 17.96 -5.86
CA THR A 229 15.24 18.51 -6.40
C THR A 229 15.45 18.32 -7.89
N PHE A 230 14.83 17.30 -8.51
CA PHE A 230 15.04 17.03 -9.93
C PHE A 230 13.77 17.16 -10.77
N GLY A 231 12.76 17.83 -10.22
CA GLY A 231 11.47 18.01 -10.88
C GLY A 231 10.55 16.79 -10.84
N GLY A 232 9.56 16.80 -11.68
CA GLY A 232 8.59 15.72 -11.86
C GLY A 232 7.88 15.85 -13.21
N PRO A 233 6.97 14.91 -13.54
CA PRO A 233 6.19 15.00 -14.75
C PRO A 233 5.34 16.28 -14.77
N ASN A 234 5.12 16.83 -15.96
CA ASN A 234 4.17 17.93 -16.11
C ASN A 234 2.77 17.50 -15.63
N PRO A 235 1.91 18.46 -15.23
CA PRO A 235 0.60 18.16 -14.70
C PRO A 235 -0.25 17.27 -15.61
N ALA A 236 -0.24 17.47 -16.92
CA ALA A 236 -1.04 16.68 -17.86
C ALA A 236 -0.61 15.21 -17.89
N ASP A 237 0.69 14.95 -17.96
CA ASP A 237 1.23 13.57 -17.94
C ASP A 237 1.03 12.90 -16.58
N ARG A 238 1.12 13.68 -15.49
CA ARG A 238 0.83 13.18 -14.14
C ARG A 238 -0.63 12.75 -13.99
N ILE A 239 -1.56 13.57 -14.46
CA ILE A 239 -3.01 13.28 -14.47
C ILE A 239 -3.28 12.03 -15.29
N GLU A 240 -2.73 11.97 -16.51
CA GLU A 240 -2.90 10.84 -17.41
C GLU A 240 -2.33 9.53 -16.83
N TYR A 241 -1.19 9.58 -16.15
CA TYR A 241 -0.63 8.41 -15.46
C TYR A 241 -1.58 7.87 -14.39
N HIS A 242 -2.11 8.74 -13.52
CA HIS A 242 -3.02 8.32 -12.46
C HIS A 242 -4.32 7.73 -13.04
N ARG A 243 -4.86 8.37 -14.08
CA ARG A 243 -6.04 7.87 -14.80
C ARG A 243 -5.76 6.49 -15.41
N HIS A 244 -4.67 6.36 -16.13
CA HIS A 244 -4.34 5.12 -16.82
C HIS A 244 -4.14 3.96 -15.84
N ILE A 245 -3.48 4.19 -14.69
CA ILE A 245 -3.34 3.18 -13.65
C ILE A 245 -4.71 2.80 -13.06
N ALA A 246 -5.53 3.79 -12.70
CA ALA A 246 -6.87 3.54 -12.15
C ALA A 246 -7.75 2.75 -13.13
N ASP A 247 -7.78 3.15 -14.39
CA ASP A 247 -8.53 2.45 -15.46
C ASP A 247 -8.06 1.00 -15.60
N GLN A 248 -6.75 0.78 -15.63
CA GLN A 248 -6.20 -0.57 -15.73
C GLN A 248 -6.44 -1.41 -14.48
N ALA A 249 -6.43 -0.82 -13.29
CA ALA A 249 -6.80 -1.52 -12.07
C ALA A 249 -8.27 -1.99 -12.13
N ILE A 250 -9.19 -1.10 -12.50
CA ILE A 250 -10.62 -1.42 -12.65
C ILE A 250 -10.83 -2.50 -13.71
N LEU A 251 -10.22 -2.36 -14.88
CA LEU A 251 -10.35 -3.34 -15.99
C LEU A 251 -9.85 -4.74 -15.62
N ASN A 252 -8.93 -4.83 -14.66
CA ASN A 252 -8.37 -6.09 -14.17
C ASN A 252 -8.96 -6.53 -12.83
N ASN A 253 -10.04 -5.90 -12.36
CA ASN A 253 -10.73 -6.18 -11.09
C ASN A 253 -9.82 -6.00 -9.85
N PHE A 254 -8.91 -5.03 -9.87
CA PHE A 254 -8.11 -4.67 -8.70
C PHE A 254 -8.75 -3.51 -7.96
N SER A 255 -8.84 -3.62 -6.65
CA SER A 255 -8.99 -2.44 -5.79
C SER A 255 -7.67 -1.71 -5.71
N PHE A 256 -7.68 -0.40 -5.48
CA PHE A 256 -6.44 0.38 -5.45
C PHE A 256 -6.46 1.53 -4.44
N SER A 257 -5.26 1.95 -4.02
CA SER A 257 -5.02 3.19 -3.28
C SER A 257 -3.90 3.99 -3.93
N ALA A 258 -4.10 5.28 -4.11
CA ALA A 258 -3.07 6.18 -4.60
C ALA A 258 -2.19 6.71 -3.45
N TRP A 259 -0.90 6.75 -3.64
CA TRP A 259 0.05 7.35 -2.73
C TRP A 259 0.26 8.83 -3.07
N CYS A 260 -0.02 9.79 -2.20
CA CYS A 260 -0.63 9.63 -0.88
C CYS A 260 -1.51 10.85 -0.55
N ALA A 261 -2.32 10.73 0.47
CA ALA A 261 -3.01 11.86 1.06
C ALA A 261 -2.13 12.51 2.12
N GLY A 262 -1.69 13.75 1.88
CA GLY A 262 -0.87 14.53 2.81
C GLY A 262 0.40 15.09 2.19
N ASN A 263 1.01 16.06 2.89
CA ASN A 263 2.07 16.89 2.31
C ASN A 263 3.47 16.30 2.39
N LYS A 264 3.65 15.14 3.04
CA LYS A 264 4.99 14.57 3.30
C LYS A 264 5.57 13.77 2.14
N SER A 265 5.03 13.93 0.95
CA SER A 265 5.50 13.19 -0.21
C SER A 265 5.51 14.08 -1.43
N THR A 266 6.49 13.88 -2.30
CA THR A 266 6.51 14.44 -3.64
C THR A 266 5.31 13.97 -4.48
N LYS A 267 4.70 12.85 -4.09
CA LYS A 267 3.55 12.22 -4.77
C LYS A 267 2.19 12.65 -4.22
N THR A 268 2.16 13.56 -3.25
CA THR A 268 0.89 13.92 -2.60
C THR A 268 -0.20 14.33 -3.60
N ILE A 269 -1.42 13.87 -3.33
CA ILE A 269 -2.64 14.24 -4.06
C ILE A 269 -3.58 15.09 -3.21
N SER A 270 -3.22 15.34 -1.96
CA SER A 270 -3.96 16.18 -1.03
C SER A 270 -3.01 17.17 -0.35
N LEU A 271 -3.22 18.44 -0.58
CA LEU A 271 -2.44 19.52 0.00
C LEU A 271 -3.10 20.00 1.29
N ARG A 272 -2.36 19.99 2.38
CA ARG A 272 -2.81 20.58 3.64
C ARG A 272 -2.61 22.09 3.63
N THR A 273 -3.56 22.80 4.19
CA THR A 273 -3.53 24.27 4.28
C THR A 273 -3.12 24.80 5.65
N ASP A 274 -2.98 23.92 6.63
CA ASP A 274 -2.73 24.21 8.03
C ASP A 274 -1.32 23.87 8.47
N ASN A 275 -0.88 24.50 9.57
CA ASN A 275 0.44 24.27 10.11
C ASN A 275 0.57 22.80 10.58
N PRO A 276 1.58 22.07 10.10
CA PRO A 276 1.81 20.68 10.49
C PRO A 276 2.11 20.46 11.97
N GLU A 277 2.49 21.49 12.70
CA GLU A 277 2.73 21.45 14.14
C GLU A 277 1.41 21.50 14.95
N ASN A 278 0.31 21.85 14.29
CA ASN A 278 -1.00 21.90 14.93
C ASN A 278 -1.75 20.60 14.64
N GLU A 279 -1.93 19.76 15.64
CA GLU A 279 -2.59 18.44 15.52
C GLU A 279 -4.05 18.51 15.05
N ASN A 280 -4.63 19.69 15.01
CA ASN A 280 -5.99 19.95 14.54
C ASN A 280 -6.03 20.21 13.03
N ILE A 281 -5.74 19.19 12.24
CA ILE A 281 -5.90 19.28 10.79
C ILE A 281 -7.39 19.24 10.46
N ILE A 282 -7.91 20.36 10.04
CA ILE A 282 -9.33 20.52 9.79
C ILE A 282 -9.64 20.59 8.29
N SER A 283 -8.66 20.97 7.46
CA SER A 283 -8.88 21.14 6.03
C SER A 283 -7.66 20.72 5.20
N GLY A 284 -7.92 20.27 4.01
CA GLY A 284 -6.93 20.02 2.97
C GLY A 284 -7.59 20.19 1.61
N ASN A 285 -6.84 20.63 0.65
CA ASN A 285 -7.30 20.74 -0.73
C ASN A 285 -6.77 19.53 -1.52
N TRP A 286 -7.64 18.95 -2.31
CA TRP A 286 -7.21 17.94 -3.28
C TRP A 286 -6.46 18.60 -4.42
N VAL A 287 -5.55 17.90 -5.05
CA VAL A 287 -5.12 18.15 -6.41
C VAL A 287 -6.25 17.65 -7.30
N GLU A 288 -7.24 18.53 -7.57
CA GLU A 288 -8.54 18.17 -8.10
C GLU A 288 -8.45 17.34 -9.37
N GLU A 289 -7.59 17.73 -10.32
CA GLU A 289 -7.45 17.04 -11.58
C GLU A 289 -6.91 15.60 -11.42
N VAL A 290 -6.04 15.36 -10.43
CA VAL A 290 -5.55 14.01 -10.12
C VAL A 290 -6.63 13.21 -9.41
N LYS A 291 -7.35 13.81 -8.46
CA LYS A 291 -8.50 13.18 -7.81
C LYS A 291 -9.56 12.79 -8.83
N ASP A 292 -9.91 13.68 -9.74
CA ASP A 292 -10.91 13.44 -10.78
C ASP A 292 -10.46 12.33 -11.75
N ALA A 293 -9.18 12.28 -12.07
CA ALA A 293 -8.60 11.20 -12.85
C ALA A 293 -8.74 9.84 -12.16
N LEU A 294 -8.50 9.78 -10.85
CA LEU A 294 -8.64 8.56 -10.04
C LEU A 294 -10.11 8.10 -9.92
N LEU A 295 -11.04 9.06 -9.86
CA LEU A 295 -12.48 8.80 -9.75
C LEU A 295 -13.17 8.61 -11.11
N GLY A 296 -12.45 8.72 -12.23
CA GLY A 296 -13.01 8.64 -13.57
C GLY A 296 -13.88 9.85 -13.95
N ILE A 297 -13.80 10.96 -13.21
CA ILE A 297 -14.61 12.15 -13.48
C ILE A 297 -14.07 12.88 -14.73
N GLY A 298 -14.96 13.23 -15.63
CA GLY A 298 -14.63 14.01 -16.84
C GLY A 298 -13.98 13.22 -17.98
N CYS A 299 -13.92 11.90 -17.91
CA CYS A 299 -13.23 11.07 -18.89
C CYS A 299 -14.16 10.43 -19.94
N TYR A 300 -15.44 10.39 -19.68
CA TYR A 300 -16.37 9.69 -20.55
C TYR A 300 -17.43 10.65 -21.07
N SER A 301 -17.61 10.68 -22.41
CA SER A 301 -18.85 11.16 -22.98
C SER A 301 -19.96 10.18 -22.59
N SER A 302 -21.21 10.64 -22.52
CA SER A 302 -22.35 9.80 -22.16
C SER A 302 -22.55 8.56 -23.04
N GLU A 303 -21.75 8.41 -24.09
CA GLU A 303 -21.76 7.28 -25.04
C GLU A 303 -20.74 6.18 -24.68
N ASP A 304 -19.75 6.47 -23.83
CA ASP A 304 -18.65 5.55 -23.49
C ASP A 304 -18.85 4.81 -22.16
N VAL A 305 -19.95 5.06 -21.44
CA VAL A 305 -20.19 4.47 -20.12
C VAL A 305 -20.68 3.03 -20.26
N LEU A 306 -19.76 2.09 -20.21
CA LEU A 306 -20.06 0.65 -20.11
C LEU A 306 -20.40 0.19 -18.69
N ILE A 307 -20.38 1.08 -17.68
CA ILE A 307 -20.72 0.77 -16.30
C ILE A 307 -22.02 1.50 -15.94
N GLN A 308 -23.11 0.76 -15.98
CA GLN A 308 -24.39 1.22 -15.50
C GLN A 308 -24.51 1.02 -14.00
N ASN A 309 -24.11 2.01 -13.23
CA ASN A 309 -24.56 2.15 -11.85
C ASN A 309 -24.91 3.62 -11.57
N PRO A 310 -26.21 3.98 -11.55
CA PRO A 310 -26.65 5.36 -11.42
C PRO A 310 -26.46 5.97 -10.02
N ASP A 311 -26.07 5.18 -9.03
CA ASP A 311 -25.95 5.63 -7.62
C ASP A 311 -24.50 5.94 -7.23
N PHE A 312 -23.54 5.70 -8.11
CA PHE A 312 -22.16 6.12 -7.98
C PHE A 312 -21.79 7.01 -9.15
N GLU A 313 -21.69 8.27 -8.90
CA GLU A 313 -21.16 9.24 -9.83
C GLU A 313 -19.70 8.88 -10.12
N CYS A 314 -19.50 8.05 -11.19
CA CYS A 314 -18.23 7.52 -11.68
C CYS A 314 -17.60 6.39 -10.83
N GLY A 315 -18.10 5.22 -10.98
CA GLY A 315 -17.42 3.95 -11.13
C GLY A 315 -16.36 3.50 -10.14
N ILE A 316 -16.62 3.44 -8.82
CA ILE A 316 -15.85 2.54 -7.96
C ILE A 316 -16.85 1.64 -7.22
N ASN A 317 -17.32 0.59 -7.85
CA ASN A 317 -18.17 -0.37 -7.13
C ASN A 317 -18.16 -1.79 -7.67
N ASN A 318 -17.09 -2.28 -8.23
CA ASN A 318 -17.02 -3.69 -8.65
C ASN A 318 -15.81 -4.47 -8.10
N GLY A 319 -15.18 -3.98 -7.04
CA GLY A 319 -14.00 -4.66 -6.47
C GLY A 319 -14.28 -5.55 -5.25
N TRP A 320 -15.39 -5.35 -4.56
CA TRP A 320 -15.66 -6.04 -3.30
C TRP A 320 -17.12 -6.48 -3.23
N ASP A 321 -17.43 -7.68 -3.75
CA ASP A 321 -18.63 -8.38 -3.34
C ASP A 321 -18.36 -8.99 -1.96
N LEU A 322 -18.92 -8.36 -0.93
CA LEU A 322 -18.82 -8.77 0.47
C LEU A 322 -19.92 -9.79 0.85
N SER A 323 -20.64 -10.33 -0.13
CA SER A 323 -21.69 -11.33 0.13
C SER A 323 -21.14 -12.73 0.29
#